data_a4b7bb5a930db510145aa34ce4a8f6a2
#
_entry.id   a4b7bb5a930db510145aa34ce4a8f6a2
#
_cell.length_a   1.000
_cell.length_b   1.000
_cell.length_c   1.000
_cell.angle_alpha   90.00
_cell.angle_beta   90.00
_cell.angle_gamma   90.00
#
_symmetry.space_group_name_H-M   'P 1'
#
loop_
_entity.id
_entity.type
_entity.pdbx_description
1 polymer ?
#
loop_
_entity_poly.entity_id
_entity_poly.type
_entity_poly.pdbx_seq_one_letter_code
_entity_poly.pdbx_strand_id
1 'polypeptide(L)'
;MKGAVVPSTDERFLRLTRNEQVRKRRRNRSLLKVATWAGLHLGGLGVVALSAWGGYHYLTHSDRFTVRQVLVSGASAAPAAQIKLVTDRSLGRNIFACDLEALQQKLESQPWIRTASAKRRIPDALLIQVEERVPEVLVKMGSSLYLADGEGVLLDRFGPRYADYDFPILTGLDRFGRETLKRKIQLGAAFVNFMYRTRPALADQVSEVGLGADNALEVRLNDGGAPLRVSPDAFELNLDNYLAVRNFITANYQEVQYVDLRWKDRITILPAANRSTQHGAK
;
A
#
# COMPACT_ATOMS: atom_id res chain seq x y z
N MET A 1 -106.79 65.99 38.14
CA MET A 1 -105.38 66.53 38.27
C MET A 1 -104.43 65.52 37.75
N LYS A 2 -103.87 65.89 36.72
CA LYS A 2 -102.65 65.54 35.99
C LYS A 2 -101.88 64.24 36.42
N GLY A 3 -101.97 63.19 35.60
CA GLY A 3 -101.10 62.09 35.59
C GLY A 3 -99.95 62.27 34.68
N ALA A 4 -98.74 61.98 35.10
CA ALA A 4 -97.51 62.01 34.32
C ALA A 4 -97.37 60.74 33.55
N VAL A 5 -97.12 60.85 32.25
CA VAL A 5 -96.82 59.75 31.36
C VAL A 5 -95.29 59.60 31.42
N VAL A 6 -94.81 58.39 31.73
CA VAL A 6 -93.36 58.02 31.64
C VAL A 6 -93.16 57.41 30.26
N PRO A 7 -92.15 57.90 29.51
CA PRO A 7 -91.82 57.32 28.20
C PRO A 7 -91.05 56.03 28.35
N SER A 8 -91.49 55.02 27.64
CA SER A 8 -90.77 53.73 27.55
C SER A 8 -89.45 53.88 26.78
N THR A 9 -88.39 53.48 27.41
CA THR A 9 -87.06 53.44 26.81
C THR A 9 -86.97 52.27 25.87
N ASP A 10 -86.95 52.55 24.60
CA ASP A 10 -86.81 51.60 23.52
C ASP A 10 -85.32 51.18 23.46
N GLU A 11 -84.97 50.11 24.14
CA GLU A 11 -83.63 49.52 24.06
C GLU A 11 -83.45 48.83 22.70
N ARG A 12 -82.81 49.50 21.75
CA ARG A 12 -82.39 48.91 20.49
C ARG A 12 -81.17 48.07 20.70
N PHE A 13 -81.35 46.79 20.85
CA PHE A 13 -80.25 45.82 20.81
C PHE A 13 -79.67 45.76 19.39
N LEU A 14 -78.54 46.36 19.19
CA LEU A 14 -77.71 46.11 17.99
C LEU A 14 -77.13 44.68 18.00
N ARG A 15 -77.79 43.75 17.27
CA ARG A 15 -77.25 42.46 16.98
C ARG A 15 -76.03 42.66 16.05
N LEU A 16 -74.83 42.48 16.60
CA LEU A 16 -73.64 42.32 15.80
C LEU A 16 -73.72 40.98 15.03
N THR A 17 -74.22 41.10 13.78
CA THR A 17 -74.15 39.99 12.86
C THR A 17 -72.65 39.75 12.53
N ARG A 18 -72.09 38.73 13.19
CA ARG A 18 -70.72 38.27 13.00
C ARG A 18 -70.58 37.92 11.53
N ASN A 19 -69.88 38.74 10.76
CA ASN A 19 -69.77 38.59 9.33
C ASN A 19 -68.82 37.40 8.98
N GLU A 20 -69.35 36.18 9.04
CA GLU A 20 -68.64 34.92 8.77
C GLU A 20 -68.07 34.88 7.35
N GLN A 21 -68.70 35.62 6.42
CA GLN A 21 -68.23 35.67 5.03
C GLN A 21 -66.89 36.41 4.86
N VAL A 22 -66.57 37.41 5.68
CA VAL A 22 -65.30 38.13 5.63
C VAL A 22 -64.16 37.26 6.16
N ARG A 23 -64.43 36.44 7.18
CA ARG A 23 -63.43 35.48 7.70
C ARG A 23 -63.14 34.35 6.72
N LYS A 24 -64.13 33.80 6.02
CA LYS A 24 -63.93 32.78 4.97
C LYS A 24 -63.16 33.33 3.79
N ARG A 25 -63.36 34.54 3.32
CA ARG A 25 -62.60 35.17 2.24
C ARG A 25 -61.13 35.46 2.62
N ARG A 26 -60.85 35.92 3.83
CA ARG A 26 -59.46 36.10 4.32
C ARG A 26 -58.71 34.80 4.43
N ARG A 27 -59.33 33.74 4.97
CA ARG A 27 -58.76 32.40 5.11
C ARG A 27 -58.46 31.79 3.74
N ASN A 28 -59.31 31.92 2.77
CA ASN A 28 -59.08 31.42 1.42
C ASN A 28 -57.96 32.18 0.68
N ARG A 29 -57.82 33.50 0.89
CA ARG A 29 -56.71 34.27 0.34
C ARG A 29 -55.36 33.94 0.95
N SER A 30 -55.29 33.64 2.24
CA SER A 30 -54.07 33.19 2.90
C SER A 30 -53.66 31.76 2.47
N LEU A 31 -54.65 30.87 2.33
CA LEU A 31 -54.42 29.49 1.84
C LEU A 31 -53.95 29.50 0.36
N LEU A 32 -54.53 30.39 -0.48
CA LEU A 32 -54.09 30.58 -1.87
C LEU A 32 -52.65 31.09 -1.93
N LYS A 33 -52.25 32.04 -1.09
CA LYS A 33 -50.87 32.55 -1.03
C LYS A 33 -49.88 31.46 -0.59
N VAL A 34 -50.23 30.65 0.42
CA VAL A 34 -49.40 29.50 0.88
C VAL A 34 -49.31 28.45 -0.21
N ALA A 35 -50.43 28.13 -0.88
CA ALA A 35 -50.44 27.16 -1.97
C ALA A 35 -49.60 27.63 -3.19
N THR A 36 -49.69 28.93 -3.56
CA THR A 36 -48.85 29.46 -4.65
C THR A 36 -47.39 29.53 -4.25
N TRP A 37 -47.08 29.90 -3.01
CA TRP A 37 -45.70 29.89 -2.50
C TRP A 37 -45.12 28.47 -2.43
N ALA A 38 -45.88 27.50 -1.91
CA ALA A 38 -45.49 26.10 -1.90
C ALA A 38 -45.34 25.54 -3.33
N GLY A 39 -46.26 25.85 -4.24
CA GLY A 39 -46.17 25.44 -5.65
C GLY A 39 -44.95 26.00 -6.35
N LEU A 40 -44.57 27.27 -6.08
CA LEU A 40 -43.35 27.88 -6.64
C LEU A 40 -42.07 27.18 -6.15
N HIS A 41 -42.03 26.83 -4.86
CA HIS A 41 -40.87 26.13 -4.29
C HIS A 41 -40.78 24.68 -4.75
N LEU A 42 -41.91 23.95 -4.82
CA LEU A 42 -41.97 22.60 -5.37
C LEU A 42 -41.60 22.61 -6.87
N GLY A 43 -42.07 23.59 -7.64
CA GLY A 43 -41.70 23.77 -9.04
C GLY A 43 -40.20 24.05 -9.19
N GLY A 44 -39.67 24.95 -8.37
CA GLY A 44 -38.22 25.24 -8.33
C GLY A 44 -37.38 24.04 -7.99
N LEU A 45 -37.76 23.25 -6.95
CA LEU A 45 -37.13 22.01 -6.59
C LEU A 45 -37.19 20.98 -7.73
N GLY A 46 -38.33 20.88 -8.43
CA GLY A 46 -38.49 20.02 -9.60
C GLY A 46 -37.53 20.36 -10.74
N VAL A 47 -37.38 21.67 -11.04
CA VAL A 47 -36.43 22.13 -12.07
C VAL A 47 -34.98 21.81 -11.66
N VAL A 48 -34.60 22.04 -10.40
CA VAL A 48 -33.27 21.71 -9.90
C VAL A 48 -33.00 20.21 -9.99
N ALA A 49 -33.97 19.38 -9.57
CA ALA A 49 -33.84 17.91 -9.64
C ALA A 49 -33.71 17.41 -11.10
N LEU A 50 -34.51 17.95 -12.03
CA LEU A 50 -34.44 17.60 -13.45
C LEU A 50 -33.12 18.05 -14.08
N SER A 51 -32.63 19.25 -13.74
CA SER A 51 -31.34 19.74 -14.23
C SER A 51 -30.17 18.89 -13.68
N ALA A 52 -30.20 18.53 -12.41
CA ALA A 52 -29.22 17.66 -11.80
C ALA A 52 -29.23 16.26 -12.42
N TRP A 53 -30.42 15.70 -12.65
CA TRP A 53 -30.58 14.41 -13.29
C TRP A 53 -30.09 14.43 -14.74
N GLY A 54 -30.46 15.46 -15.52
CA GLY A 54 -29.99 15.63 -16.90
C GLY A 54 -28.48 15.83 -16.98
N GLY A 55 -27.91 16.64 -16.08
CA GLY A 55 -26.46 16.81 -15.95
C GLY A 55 -25.74 15.49 -15.62
N TYR A 56 -26.24 14.75 -14.64
CA TYR A 56 -25.71 13.44 -14.28
C TYR A 56 -25.78 12.47 -15.48
N HIS A 57 -26.92 12.38 -16.15
CA HIS A 57 -27.11 11.53 -17.31
C HIS A 57 -26.15 11.90 -18.44
N TYR A 58 -25.99 13.20 -18.72
CA TYR A 58 -25.05 13.68 -19.74
C TYR A 58 -23.61 13.31 -19.39
N LEU A 59 -23.16 13.52 -18.15
CA LEU A 59 -21.81 13.19 -17.72
C LEU A 59 -21.51 11.70 -17.80
N THR A 60 -22.49 10.84 -17.47
CA THR A 60 -22.28 9.40 -17.39
C THR A 60 -22.48 8.66 -18.74
N HIS A 61 -23.20 9.25 -19.70
CA HIS A 61 -23.53 8.59 -20.98
C HIS A 61 -22.93 9.26 -22.21
N SER A 62 -22.29 10.42 -22.08
CA SER A 62 -21.68 11.11 -23.21
C SER A 62 -20.36 10.45 -23.61
N ASP A 63 -20.17 10.18 -24.89
CA ASP A 63 -18.93 9.68 -25.49
C ASP A 63 -17.73 10.62 -25.30
N ARG A 64 -18.02 11.89 -24.99
CA ARG A 64 -16.98 12.88 -24.69
C ARG A 64 -16.16 12.54 -23.44
N PHE A 65 -16.77 11.81 -22.50
CA PHE A 65 -16.15 11.38 -21.25
C PHE A 65 -15.72 9.91 -21.27
N THR A 66 -15.60 9.32 -22.44
CA THR A 66 -15.07 7.98 -22.58
C THR A 66 -13.54 7.99 -22.47
N VAL A 67 -12.98 7.15 -21.61
CA VAL A 67 -11.50 7.02 -21.44
C VAL A 67 -10.88 6.53 -22.74
N ARG A 68 -10.09 7.38 -23.37
CA ARG A 68 -9.35 7.10 -24.61
C ARG A 68 -7.87 6.91 -24.35
N GLN A 69 -7.35 7.47 -23.29
CA GLN A 69 -5.94 7.45 -22.97
C GLN A 69 -5.71 7.13 -21.48
N VAL A 70 -4.67 6.32 -21.23
CA VAL A 70 -4.13 6.10 -19.90
C VAL A 70 -2.66 6.54 -19.93
N LEU A 71 -2.36 7.59 -19.16
CA LEU A 71 -1.00 8.13 -19.03
C LEU A 71 -0.39 7.56 -17.76
N VAL A 72 0.65 6.74 -17.92
CA VAL A 72 1.37 6.11 -16.81
C VAL A 72 2.72 6.82 -16.65
N SER A 73 3.06 7.17 -15.41
CA SER A 73 4.35 7.74 -15.03
C SER A 73 4.95 7.00 -13.83
N GLY A 74 6.30 6.97 -13.75
CA GLY A 74 7.03 6.30 -12.68
C GLY A 74 7.22 4.79 -12.89
N ALA A 75 6.85 4.26 -14.08
CA ALA A 75 7.04 2.85 -14.41
C ALA A 75 8.27 2.66 -15.32
N SER A 76 9.14 1.71 -14.93
CA SER A 76 10.18 1.17 -15.81
C SER A 76 9.62 0.12 -16.79
N ALA A 77 10.47 -0.45 -17.62
CA ALA A 77 10.05 -1.44 -18.62
C ALA A 77 9.50 -2.75 -17.99
N ALA A 78 9.99 -3.11 -16.79
CA ALA A 78 9.64 -4.40 -16.18
C ALA A 78 8.15 -4.51 -15.77
N PRO A 79 7.56 -3.58 -15.00
CA PRO A 79 6.16 -3.61 -14.62
C PRO A 79 5.21 -3.03 -15.68
N ALA A 80 5.72 -2.34 -16.71
CA ALA A 80 4.87 -1.65 -17.69
C ALA A 80 3.82 -2.56 -18.35
N ALA A 81 4.18 -3.81 -18.66
CA ALA A 81 3.24 -4.78 -19.24
C ALA A 81 2.12 -5.17 -18.27
N GLN A 82 2.44 -5.32 -16.98
CA GLN A 82 1.46 -5.65 -15.93
C GLN A 82 0.53 -4.49 -15.66
N ILE A 83 1.07 -3.27 -15.60
CA ILE A 83 0.29 -2.04 -15.45
C ILE A 83 -0.68 -1.90 -16.61
N LYS A 84 -0.21 -2.10 -17.85
CA LYS A 84 -1.04 -2.03 -19.05
C LYS A 84 -2.22 -3.01 -18.97
N LEU A 85 -2.00 -4.27 -18.61
CA LEU A 85 -3.07 -5.27 -18.47
C LEU A 85 -4.17 -4.85 -17.47
N VAL A 86 -3.79 -4.15 -16.41
CA VAL A 86 -4.74 -3.63 -15.41
C VAL A 86 -5.50 -2.42 -15.95
N THR A 87 -4.80 -1.52 -16.61
CA THR A 87 -5.33 -0.21 -17.06
C THR A 87 -6.15 -0.30 -18.33
N ASP A 88 -5.85 -1.23 -19.25
CA ASP A 88 -6.58 -1.41 -20.51
C ASP A 88 -8.06 -1.72 -20.29
N ARG A 89 -8.42 -2.30 -19.14
CA ARG A 89 -9.81 -2.52 -18.74
C ARG A 89 -10.62 -1.25 -18.51
N SER A 90 -9.95 -0.12 -18.33
CA SER A 90 -10.57 1.20 -18.14
C SER A 90 -10.82 1.90 -19.48
N LEU A 91 -10.15 1.49 -20.55
CA LEU A 91 -10.35 2.05 -21.89
C LEU A 91 -11.77 1.76 -22.40
N GLY A 92 -12.36 2.72 -23.07
CA GLY A 92 -13.73 2.62 -23.60
C GLY A 92 -14.84 2.79 -22.56
N ARG A 93 -14.53 2.94 -21.27
CA ARG A 93 -15.51 3.19 -20.19
C ARG A 93 -15.67 4.69 -19.94
N ASN A 94 -16.83 5.09 -19.43
CA ASN A 94 -17.02 6.47 -19.01
C ASN A 94 -16.07 6.80 -17.81
N ILE A 95 -15.39 7.93 -17.88
CA ILE A 95 -14.37 8.34 -16.90
C ILE A 95 -14.94 8.52 -15.48
N PHE A 96 -16.21 8.93 -15.36
CA PHE A 96 -16.88 9.08 -14.06
C PHE A 96 -17.35 7.74 -13.49
N ALA A 97 -17.59 6.74 -14.35
CA ALA A 97 -17.92 5.38 -13.94
C ALA A 97 -16.70 4.53 -13.60
N CYS A 98 -15.48 5.00 -13.87
CA CYS A 98 -14.25 4.32 -13.47
C CYS A 98 -14.04 4.44 -11.95
N ASP A 99 -13.99 3.31 -11.27
CA ASP A 99 -13.60 3.22 -9.86
C ASP A 99 -12.08 3.33 -9.75
N LEU A 100 -11.61 4.51 -9.34
CA LEU A 100 -10.17 4.79 -9.22
C LEU A 100 -9.54 4.09 -8.02
N GLU A 101 -10.29 3.91 -6.94
CA GLU A 101 -9.81 3.25 -5.73
C GLU A 101 -9.57 1.75 -6.01
N ALA A 102 -10.54 1.08 -6.63
CA ALA A 102 -10.38 -0.30 -7.06
C ALA A 102 -9.23 -0.47 -8.08
N LEU A 103 -9.01 0.53 -8.95
CA LEU A 103 -7.89 0.53 -9.90
C LEU A 103 -6.55 0.65 -9.16
N GLN A 104 -6.44 1.56 -8.19
CA GLN A 104 -5.23 1.73 -7.35
C GLN A 104 -4.91 0.46 -6.59
N GLN A 105 -5.89 -0.11 -5.86
CA GLN A 105 -5.71 -1.35 -5.11
C GLN A 105 -5.24 -2.51 -6.00
N LYS A 106 -5.77 -2.57 -7.22
CA LYS A 106 -5.38 -3.60 -8.18
C LYS A 106 -3.96 -3.40 -8.72
N LEU A 107 -3.52 -2.16 -8.90
CA LEU A 107 -2.14 -1.84 -9.25
C LEU A 107 -1.20 -2.18 -8.09
N GLU A 108 -1.52 -1.80 -6.87
CA GLU A 108 -0.74 -2.09 -5.66
C GLU A 108 -0.69 -3.58 -5.31
N SER A 109 -1.64 -4.38 -5.81
CA SER A 109 -1.58 -5.84 -5.69
C SER A 109 -0.51 -6.48 -6.60
N GLN A 110 0.05 -5.74 -7.55
CA GLN A 110 1.17 -6.22 -8.37
C GLN A 110 2.47 -6.18 -7.57
N PRO A 111 3.27 -7.26 -7.57
CA PRO A 111 4.49 -7.33 -6.74
C PRO A 111 5.47 -6.17 -6.96
N TRP A 112 5.62 -5.68 -8.19
CA TRP A 112 6.54 -4.63 -8.55
C TRP A 112 6.07 -3.21 -8.17
N ILE A 113 4.82 -3.05 -7.76
CA ILE A 113 4.26 -1.72 -7.44
C ILE A 113 4.19 -1.55 -5.92
N ARG A 114 4.88 -0.53 -5.43
CA ARG A 114 4.86 -0.16 -4.02
C ARG A 114 3.64 0.66 -3.68
N THR A 115 3.41 1.72 -4.45
CA THR A 115 2.24 2.60 -4.33
C THR A 115 1.74 2.99 -5.72
N ALA A 116 0.44 3.23 -5.83
CA ALA A 116 -0.17 3.74 -7.03
C ALA A 116 -1.13 4.88 -6.71
N SER A 117 -1.21 5.87 -7.59
CA SER A 117 -2.27 6.88 -7.55
C SER A 117 -2.92 7.00 -8.91
N ALA A 118 -4.25 7.13 -8.93
CA ALA A 118 -5.01 7.31 -10.14
C ALA A 118 -5.85 8.60 -10.05
N LYS A 119 -5.80 9.42 -11.10
CA LYS A 119 -6.55 10.68 -11.19
C LYS A 119 -7.25 10.78 -12.54
N ARG A 120 -8.43 11.41 -12.54
CA ARG A 120 -9.14 11.74 -13.78
C ARG A 120 -8.53 13.01 -14.38
N ARG A 121 -8.14 12.93 -15.64
CA ARG A 121 -7.79 14.09 -16.46
C ARG A 121 -8.89 14.28 -17.51
N ILE A 122 -9.86 15.10 -17.15
CA ILE A 122 -11.01 15.41 -17.99
C ILE A 122 -10.54 16.01 -19.32
N PRO A 123 -11.13 15.64 -20.47
CA PRO A 123 -12.39 14.89 -20.55
C PRO A 123 -12.22 13.36 -20.65
N ASP A 124 -11.11 12.80 -21.13
CA ASP A 124 -11.02 11.46 -21.68
C ASP A 124 -9.75 10.69 -21.29
N ALA A 125 -8.99 11.16 -20.29
CA ALA A 125 -7.75 10.52 -19.89
C ALA A 125 -7.72 10.15 -18.39
N LEU A 126 -7.06 9.03 -18.07
CA LEU A 126 -6.65 8.68 -16.72
C LEU A 126 -5.16 8.93 -16.56
N LEU A 127 -4.77 9.59 -15.48
CA LEU A 127 -3.38 9.80 -15.09
C LEU A 127 -3.07 8.84 -13.95
N ILE A 128 -2.11 7.95 -14.18
CA ILE A 128 -1.65 6.94 -13.22
C ILE A 128 -0.20 7.24 -12.89
N GLN A 129 0.08 7.40 -11.62
CA GLN A 129 1.43 7.54 -11.11
C GLN A 129 1.73 6.35 -10.23
N VAL A 130 2.82 5.64 -10.48
CA VAL A 130 3.25 4.49 -9.71
C VAL A 130 4.64 4.75 -9.11
N GLU A 131 4.87 4.16 -7.96
CA GLU A 131 6.18 4.01 -7.34
C GLU A 131 6.54 2.53 -7.38
N GLU A 132 7.67 2.21 -8.02
CA GLU A 132 8.14 0.83 -8.13
C GLU A 132 8.89 0.38 -6.89
N ARG A 133 8.83 -0.93 -6.62
CA ARG A 133 9.70 -1.59 -5.66
C ARG A 133 11.06 -1.83 -6.29
N VAL A 134 12.09 -1.57 -5.51
CA VAL A 134 13.48 -1.81 -5.93
C VAL A 134 13.94 -3.14 -5.32
N PRO A 135 14.41 -4.10 -6.12
CA PRO A 135 14.98 -5.33 -5.60
C PRO A 135 16.30 -5.04 -4.87
N GLU A 136 16.54 -5.73 -3.76
CA GLU A 136 17.69 -5.53 -2.89
C GLU A 136 18.42 -6.84 -2.57
N VAL A 137 17.72 -7.97 -2.67
CA VAL A 137 18.26 -9.29 -2.37
C VAL A 137 17.67 -10.36 -3.27
N LEU A 138 18.37 -11.48 -3.40
CA LEU A 138 17.85 -12.73 -3.93
C LEU A 138 17.38 -13.64 -2.80
N VAL A 139 16.26 -14.31 -2.97
CA VAL A 139 15.68 -15.26 -2.00
C VAL A 139 15.64 -16.64 -2.62
N LYS A 140 16.29 -17.60 -1.99
CA LYS A 140 16.26 -19.01 -2.41
C LYS A 140 15.06 -19.72 -1.79
N MET A 141 14.16 -20.21 -2.66
CA MET A 141 13.00 -21.00 -2.29
C MET A 141 13.02 -22.31 -3.09
N GLY A 142 13.33 -23.41 -2.41
CA GLY A 142 13.59 -24.70 -3.06
C GLY A 142 14.72 -24.63 -4.08
N SER A 143 14.42 -24.93 -5.34
CA SER A 143 15.36 -24.86 -6.46
C SER A 143 15.32 -23.52 -7.22
N SER A 144 14.49 -22.57 -6.81
CA SER A 144 14.28 -21.30 -7.51
C SER A 144 14.81 -20.13 -6.69
N LEU A 145 15.28 -19.11 -7.41
CA LEU A 145 15.66 -17.82 -6.85
C LEU A 145 14.57 -16.79 -7.20
N TYR A 146 14.30 -15.88 -6.28
CA TYR A 146 13.35 -14.78 -6.43
C TYR A 146 14.02 -13.47 -6.06
N LEU A 147 13.68 -12.41 -6.78
CA LEU A 147 14.00 -11.06 -6.37
C LEU A 147 13.09 -10.64 -5.22
N ALA A 148 13.65 -9.95 -4.24
CA ALA A 148 12.85 -9.38 -3.13
C ALA A 148 13.34 -7.97 -2.80
N ASP A 149 12.41 -7.15 -2.31
CA ASP A 149 12.70 -5.80 -1.83
C ASP A 149 13.03 -5.77 -0.33
N GLY A 150 13.43 -4.59 0.17
CA GLY A 150 13.72 -4.35 1.57
C GLY A 150 12.50 -4.46 2.51
N GLU A 151 11.27 -4.46 1.99
CA GLU A 151 10.05 -4.67 2.75
C GLU A 151 9.65 -6.16 2.84
N GLY A 152 10.46 -7.05 2.26
CA GLY A 152 10.25 -8.49 2.29
C GLY A 152 9.21 -9.00 1.31
N VAL A 153 8.94 -8.25 0.26
CA VAL A 153 8.03 -8.64 -0.83
C VAL A 153 8.82 -9.34 -1.92
N LEU A 154 8.38 -10.54 -2.29
CA LEU A 154 8.91 -11.25 -3.46
C LEU A 154 8.36 -10.60 -4.73
N LEU A 155 9.25 -10.15 -5.62
CA LEU A 155 8.90 -9.37 -6.80
C LEU A 155 8.67 -10.26 -8.02
N ASP A 156 9.68 -11.06 -8.38
CA ASP A 156 9.63 -11.97 -9.53
C ASP A 156 10.61 -13.12 -9.35
N ARG A 157 10.46 -14.15 -10.16
CA ARG A 157 11.44 -15.24 -10.25
C ARG A 157 12.68 -14.74 -10.98
N PHE A 158 13.86 -14.94 -10.35
CA PHE A 158 15.13 -14.59 -10.96
C PHE A 158 15.39 -15.48 -12.19
N GLY A 159 15.87 -14.86 -13.27
CA GLY A 159 16.15 -15.54 -14.51
C GLY A 159 16.93 -14.64 -15.47
N PRO A 160 17.12 -15.04 -16.74
CA PRO A 160 17.97 -14.32 -17.72
C PRO A 160 17.64 -12.84 -17.89
N ARG A 161 16.37 -12.46 -17.68
CA ARG A 161 15.91 -11.07 -17.75
C ARG A 161 16.53 -10.17 -16.68
N TYR A 162 16.99 -10.75 -15.58
CA TYR A 162 17.52 -10.08 -14.41
C TYR A 162 18.99 -10.40 -14.15
N ALA A 163 19.71 -10.90 -15.19
CA ALA A 163 21.11 -11.33 -15.07
C ALA A 163 22.07 -10.22 -14.63
N ASP A 164 21.68 -8.95 -14.82
CA ASP A 164 22.48 -7.79 -14.41
C ASP A 164 22.39 -7.48 -12.91
N TYR A 165 21.49 -8.16 -12.17
CA TYR A 165 21.41 -8.00 -10.73
C TYR A 165 22.33 -8.99 -10.02
N ASP A 166 23.30 -8.44 -9.30
CA ASP A 166 24.24 -9.19 -8.46
C ASP A 166 23.98 -8.89 -6.99
N PHE A 167 23.00 -9.60 -6.42
CA PHE A 167 22.61 -9.46 -5.02
C PHE A 167 22.99 -10.68 -4.21
N PRO A 168 23.32 -10.52 -2.90
CA PRO A 168 23.47 -11.64 -1.98
C PRO A 168 22.20 -12.50 -1.91
N ILE A 169 22.39 -13.81 -1.76
CA ILE A 169 21.31 -14.79 -1.72
C ILE A 169 20.89 -15.05 -0.28
N LEU A 170 19.63 -14.79 0.07
CA LEU A 170 19.05 -15.20 1.34
C LEU A 170 18.62 -16.67 1.28
N THR A 171 19.10 -17.47 2.24
CA THR A 171 18.87 -18.94 2.30
C THR A 171 18.24 -19.38 3.62
N GLY A 172 17.75 -20.63 3.69
CA GLY A 172 17.16 -21.20 4.90
C GLY A 172 15.71 -20.76 5.17
N LEU A 173 15.04 -20.22 4.15
CA LEU A 173 13.73 -19.60 4.26
C LEU A 173 12.54 -20.51 3.94
N ASP A 174 12.78 -21.68 3.34
CA ASP A 174 11.73 -22.60 2.85
C ASP A 174 10.75 -23.10 3.93
N ARG A 175 11.19 -23.11 5.17
CA ARG A 175 10.42 -23.66 6.31
C ARG A 175 9.47 -22.69 6.96
N PHE A 176 9.47 -21.42 6.55
CA PHE A 176 8.70 -20.37 7.21
C PHE A 176 7.38 -20.09 6.49
N GLY A 177 6.31 -19.87 7.27
CA GLY A 177 5.04 -19.35 6.75
C GLY A 177 5.16 -17.89 6.29
N ARG A 178 4.21 -17.43 5.50
CA ARG A 178 4.24 -16.14 4.78
C ARG A 178 4.69 -14.95 5.65
N GLU A 179 4.10 -14.75 6.81
CA GLU A 179 4.41 -13.61 7.68
C GLU A 179 5.82 -13.68 8.27
N THR A 180 6.25 -14.86 8.66
CA THR A 180 7.61 -15.08 9.17
C THR A 180 8.63 -14.95 8.04
N LEU A 181 8.33 -15.50 6.87
CA LEU A 181 9.14 -15.37 5.67
C LEU A 181 9.37 -13.87 5.34
N LYS A 182 8.32 -13.07 5.29
CA LYS A 182 8.42 -11.63 5.04
C LYS A 182 9.36 -10.95 6.04
N ARG A 183 9.17 -11.20 7.35
CA ARG A 183 10.04 -10.63 8.40
C ARG A 183 11.49 -11.08 8.29
N LYS A 184 11.72 -12.34 7.91
CA LYS A 184 13.08 -12.88 7.72
C LYS A 184 13.75 -12.24 6.49
N ILE A 185 13.04 -12.05 5.40
CA ILE A 185 13.57 -11.34 4.23
C ILE A 185 13.91 -9.89 4.60
N GLN A 186 13.03 -9.19 5.33
CA GLN A 186 13.31 -7.84 5.83
C GLN A 186 14.60 -7.78 6.67
N LEU A 187 14.78 -8.75 7.57
CA LEU A 187 15.99 -8.82 8.40
C LEU A 187 17.24 -9.03 7.54
N GLY A 188 17.19 -9.96 6.57
CA GLY A 188 18.31 -10.22 5.66
C GLY A 188 18.62 -9.02 4.77
N ALA A 189 17.62 -8.39 4.19
CA ALA A 189 17.78 -7.19 3.36
C ALA A 189 18.34 -6.01 4.17
N ALA A 190 17.83 -5.79 5.39
CA ALA A 190 18.34 -4.74 6.29
C ALA A 190 19.81 -4.96 6.63
N PHE A 191 20.21 -6.22 6.87
CA PHE A 191 21.60 -6.58 7.09
C PHE A 191 22.48 -6.32 5.87
N VAL A 192 22.06 -6.76 4.69
CA VAL A 192 22.78 -6.52 3.42
C VAL A 192 22.93 -5.03 3.17
N ASN A 193 21.88 -4.24 3.33
CA ASN A 193 21.94 -2.79 3.18
C ASN A 193 22.84 -2.11 4.19
N PHE A 194 22.85 -2.60 5.43
CA PHE A 194 23.80 -2.12 6.45
C PHE A 194 25.24 -2.37 6.01
N MET A 195 25.53 -3.56 5.49
CA MET A 195 26.87 -3.92 4.96
C MET A 195 27.29 -2.97 3.84
N TYR A 196 26.45 -2.74 2.84
CA TYR A 196 26.78 -1.85 1.74
C TYR A 196 27.03 -0.41 2.20
N ARG A 197 26.36 0.06 3.24
CA ARG A 197 26.57 1.41 3.77
C ARG A 197 27.82 1.54 4.62
N THR A 198 28.17 0.53 5.40
CA THR A 198 29.23 0.64 6.42
C THR A 198 30.53 -0.03 5.98
N ARG A 199 30.46 -1.10 5.18
CA ARG A 199 31.57 -1.95 4.76
C ARG A 199 31.43 -2.40 3.30
N PRO A 200 31.38 -1.49 2.31
CA PRO A 200 31.09 -1.86 0.92
C PRO A 200 32.04 -2.91 0.36
N ALA A 201 33.34 -2.80 0.60
CA ALA A 201 34.33 -3.77 0.12
C ALA A 201 34.14 -5.19 0.67
N LEU A 202 33.49 -5.35 1.85
CA LEU A 202 33.14 -6.64 2.38
C LEU A 202 31.75 -7.07 1.90
N ALA A 203 30.81 -6.14 1.72
CA ALA A 203 29.51 -6.43 1.18
C ALA A 203 29.58 -7.08 -0.20
N ASP A 204 30.49 -6.59 -1.08
CA ASP A 204 30.77 -7.16 -2.40
C ASP A 204 31.32 -8.60 -2.35
N GLN A 205 31.82 -9.03 -1.16
CA GLN A 205 32.29 -10.39 -0.95
C GLN A 205 31.22 -11.33 -0.39
N VAL A 206 30.05 -10.80 0.02
CA VAL A 206 28.97 -11.62 0.57
C VAL A 206 28.21 -12.32 -0.54
N SER A 207 28.28 -13.65 -0.56
CA SER A 207 27.53 -14.48 -1.52
C SER A 207 26.17 -14.91 -0.99
N GLU A 208 26.13 -15.38 0.26
CA GLU A 208 24.91 -15.89 0.88
C GLU A 208 24.73 -15.40 2.31
N VAL A 209 23.48 -15.22 2.70
CA VAL A 209 23.06 -14.94 4.08
C VAL A 209 22.00 -15.96 4.48
N GLY A 210 22.41 -16.95 5.28
CA GLY A 210 21.52 -17.95 5.87
C GLY A 210 20.74 -17.37 7.03
N LEU A 211 19.42 -17.58 7.05
CA LEU A 211 18.53 -17.12 8.11
C LEU A 211 17.99 -18.29 8.94
N GLY A 212 18.49 -18.40 10.17
CA GLY A 212 18.04 -19.39 11.14
C GLY A 212 16.70 -19.05 11.80
N ALA A 213 16.21 -19.98 12.65
CA ALA A 213 15.03 -19.75 13.47
C ALA A 213 15.26 -18.66 14.54
N ASP A 214 16.50 -18.56 15.04
CA ASP A 214 16.97 -17.73 16.15
C ASP A 214 17.38 -16.28 15.75
N ASN A 215 17.02 -15.82 14.57
CA ASN A 215 17.45 -14.53 13.99
C ASN A 215 18.98 -14.38 13.80
N ALA A 216 19.79 -15.38 14.17
CA ALA A 216 21.19 -15.38 13.82
C ALA A 216 21.36 -15.47 12.29
N LEU A 217 22.33 -14.73 11.78
CA LEU A 217 22.67 -14.73 10.37
C LEU A 217 23.93 -15.59 10.16
N GLU A 218 23.92 -16.43 9.16
CA GLU A 218 25.09 -17.18 8.70
C GLU A 218 25.57 -16.57 7.39
N VAL A 219 26.62 -15.77 7.45
CA VAL A 219 27.16 -15.02 6.29
C VAL A 219 28.25 -15.83 5.63
N ARG A 220 28.13 -16.07 4.33
CA ARG A 220 29.15 -16.72 3.48
C ARG A 220 29.79 -15.73 2.56
N LEU A 221 31.11 -15.75 2.51
CA LEU A 221 31.91 -14.89 1.62
C LEU A 221 32.30 -15.66 0.36
N ASN A 222 32.58 -14.93 -0.73
CA ASN A 222 32.99 -15.47 -2.02
C ASN A 222 34.40 -16.15 -2.00
N ASP A 223 35.18 -15.90 -0.94
CA ASP A 223 36.53 -16.43 -0.80
C ASP A 223 36.56 -17.96 -0.43
N GLY A 224 35.40 -18.58 -0.25
CA GLY A 224 35.27 -19.96 0.16
C GLY A 224 35.65 -20.22 1.63
N GLY A 225 35.85 -19.18 2.43
CA GLY A 225 36.13 -19.28 3.86
C GLY A 225 34.96 -19.85 4.68
N ALA A 226 35.24 -20.06 5.96
CA ALA A 226 34.21 -20.55 6.90
C ALA A 226 33.05 -19.54 7.03
N PRO A 227 31.80 -20.01 7.13
CA PRO A 227 30.66 -19.13 7.36
C PRO A 227 30.77 -18.39 8.69
N LEU A 228 30.37 -17.14 8.70
CA LEU A 228 30.37 -16.25 9.86
C LEU A 228 28.98 -16.24 10.48
N ARG A 229 28.87 -16.60 11.77
CA ARG A 229 27.62 -16.47 12.52
C ARG A 229 27.59 -15.12 13.21
N VAL A 230 26.66 -14.29 12.85
CA VAL A 230 26.53 -12.93 13.35
C VAL A 230 25.16 -12.68 13.96
N SER A 231 25.12 -11.80 14.96
CA SER A 231 23.87 -11.26 15.49
C SER A 231 23.67 -9.85 14.94
N PRO A 232 22.49 -9.47 14.48
CA PRO A 232 22.21 -8.11 14.01
C PRO A 232 22.57 -7.03 15.04
N ASP A 233 22.43 -7.34 16.34
CA ASP A 233 22.64 -6.37 17.42
C ASP A 233 24.13 -6.14 17.81
N ALA A 234 25.03 -7.06 17.42
CA ALA A 234 26.44 -7.01 17.82
C ALA A 234 27.43 -7.01 16.64
N PHE A 235 26.92 -6.94 15.44
CA PHE A 235 27.63 -7.22 14.21
C PHE A 235 28.83 -6.30 13.96
N GLU A 236 28.66 -4.98 14.13
CA GLU A 236 29.68 -3.98 13.76
C GLU A 236 31.00 -4.19 14.50
N LEU A 237 30.93 -4.31 15.84
CA LEU A 237 32.12 -4.50 16.68
C LEU A 237 32.84 -5.81 16.39
N ASN A 238 32.09 -6.89 16.24
CA ASN A 238 32.68 -8.22 16.08
C ASN A 238 33.25 -8.46 14.68
N LEU A 239 32.72 -7.76 13.67
CA LEU A 239 33.30 -7.84 12.32
C LEU A 239 34.69 -7.22 12.25
N ASP A 240 34.95 -6.09 12.90
CA ASP A 240 36.29 -5.50 12.97
C ASP A 240 37.26 -6.44 13.67
N ASN A 241 36.84 -7.06 14.76
CA ASN A 241 37.64 -8.07 15.45
C ASN A 241 37.92 -9.30 14.57
N TYR A 242 36.92 -9.76 13.80
CA TYR A 242 37.12 -10.86 12.86
C TYR A 242 38.14 -10.49 11.77
N LEU A 243 38.02 -9.33 11.15
CA LEU A 243 38.95 -8.89 10.12
C LEU A 243 40.38 -8.80 10.64
N ALA A 244 40.58 -8.38 11.88
CA ALA A 244 41.89 -8.35 12.54
C ALA A 244 42.51 -9.74 12.72
N VAL A 245 41.69 -10.77 12.98
CA VAL A 245 42.18 -12.13 13.24
C VAL A 245 42.02 -13.10 12.05
N ARG A 246 41.40 -12.67 10.95
CA ARG A 246 41.11 -13.53 9.78
C ARG A 246 42.36 -14.24 9.24
N ASN A 247 43.45 -13.51 9.06
CA ASN A 247 44.70 -14.06 8.56
C ASN A 247 45.28 -15.11 9.53
N PHE A 248 45.17 -14.88 10.84
CA PHE A 248 45.57 -15.85 11.85
C PHE A 248 44.73 -17.13 11.79
N ILE A 249 43.40 -17.00 11.62
CA ILE A 249 42.50 -18.13 11.46
C ILE A 249 42.89 -18.99 10.26
N THR A 250 43.05 -18.33 9.08
CA THR A 250 43.40 -19.03 7.84
C THR A 250 44.76 -19.70 7.89
N ALA A 251 45.73 -19.10 8.61
CA ALA A 251 47.07 -19.69 8.73
C ALA A 251 47.15 -20.86 9.70
N ASN A 252 46.31 -20.89 10.75
CA ASN A 252 46.43 -21.87 11.83
C ASN A 252 45.37 -22.99 11.80
N TYR A 253 44.27 -22.79 11.04
CA TYR A 253 43.17 -23.76 10.97
C TYR A 253 42.94 -24.12 9.48
N GLN A 254 43.19 -25.39 9.12
CA GLN A 254 43.03 -25.84 7.73
C GLN A 254 41.55 -25.89 7.29
N GLU A 255 40.66 -26.31 8.17
CA GLU A 255 39.24 -26.36 7.93
C GLU A 255 38.47 -25.84 9.16
N VAL A 256 37.60 -24.89 8.97
CA VAL A 256 36.74 -24.32 10.02
C VAL A 256 35.29 -24.51 9.60
N GLN A 257 34.46 -25.03 10.50
CA GLN A 257 33.04 -25.24 10.21
C GLN A 257 32.28 -23.92 10.24
N TYR A 258 32.57 -23.05 11.20
CA TYR A 258 32.07 -21.70 11.31
C TYR A 258 32.90 -20.86 12.28
N VAL A 259 32.79 -19.55 12.13
CA VAL A 259 33.27 -18.53 13.07
C VAL A 259 32.08 -17.83 13.72
N ASP A 260 31.95 -17.95 15.04
CA ASP A 260 30.84 -17.38 15.78
C ASP A 260 31.22 -15.98 16.32
N LEU A 261 30.58 -14.96 15.75
CA LEU A 261 30.76 -13.55 16.07
C LEU A 261 29.59 -12.96 16.88
N ARG A 262 28.67 -13.77 17.38
CA ARG A 262 27.47 -13.27 18.08
C ARG A 262 27.74 -12.65 19.44
N TRP A 263 28.92 -12.93 20.00
CA TRP A 263 29.32 -12.44 21.31
C TRP A 263 30.13 -11.14 21.19
N LYS A 264 29.87 -10.16 22.06
CA LYS A 264 30.51 -8.84 21.98
C LYS A 264 31.99 -8.84 22.33
N ASP A 265 32.44 -9.79 23.13
CA ASP A 265 33.77 -9.83 23.78
C ASP A 265 34.66 -10.98 23.33
N ARG A 266 34.18 -11.85 22.41
CA ARG A 266 34.93 -13.00 21.98
C ARG A 266 34.52 -13.50 20.60
N ILE A 267 35.47 -14.12 19.91
CA ILE A 267 35.28 -14.88 18.66
C ILE A 267 35.46 -16.34 19.00
N THR A 268 34.50 -17.17 18.63
CA THR A 268 34.57 -18.62 18.79
C THR A 268 34.73 -19.28 17.44
N ILE A 269 35.71 -20.15 17.31
CA ILE A 269 35.97 -20.90 16.08
C ILE A 269 35.61 -22.35 16.34
N LEU A 270 34.85 -23.01 15.48
CA LEU A 270 34.64 -24.41 15.49
C LEU A 270 35.47 -25.05 14.37
N PRO A 271 36.60 -25.74 14.69
CA PRO A 271 37.35 -26.47 13.69
C PRO A 271 36.55 -27.64 13.13
N ALA A 272 36.79 -28.01 11.88
CA ALA A 272 36.25 -29.25 11.33
C ALA A 272 36.86 -30.43 12.07
N ALA A 273 36.02 -31.41 12.46
CA ALA A 273 36.52 -32.62 13.11
C ALA A 273 37.45 -33.40 12.11
N ASN A 274 38.71 -33.54 12.48
CA ASN A 274 39.68 -34.31 11.71
C ASN A 274 39.20 -35.76 11.61
N ARG A 275 38.74 -36.20 10.44
CA ARG A 275 38.36 -37.62 10.17
C ARG A 275 39.54 -38.61 10.16
N SER A 276 40.74 -38.18 10.57
CA SER A 276 41.98 -38.94 10.37
C SER A 276 42.48 -39.77 11.57
N THR A 277 41.63 -40.14 12.57
CA THR A 277 42.08 -41.03 13.68
C THR A 277 41.11 -42.18 13.97
N GLN A 278 40.65 -42.89 12.92
CA GLN A 278 40.07 -44.24 13.12
C GLN A 278 40.64 -45.28 12.12
N HIS A 279 41.94 -45.32 11.96
CA HIS A 279 42.60 -46.51 11.40
C HIS A 279 43.91 -46.71 12.12
N GLY A 280 43.87 -47.49 13.20
CA GLY A 280 45.09 -47.93 13.88
C GLY A 280 44.88 -48.46 15.28
N ALA A 281 44.03 -49.48 15.42
CA ALA A 281 44.16 -50.46 16.54
C ALA A 281 43.68 -51.83 16.06
N LYS A 282 44.61 -52.61 15.59
CA LYS A 282 44.50 -54.03 15.59
C LYS A 282 45.56 -54.59 16.56
#